data_a5a965c127ad503b1b3f70188169a0a6
#
_entry.id   a5a965c127ad503b1b3f70188169a0a6
#
_cell.length_a   1.000
_cell.length_b   1.000
_cell.length_c   1.000
_cell.angle_alpha   90.00
_cell.angle_beta   90.00
_cell.angle_gamma   90.00
#
_symmetry.space_group_name_H-M   'P 1'
#
loop_
_entity.id
_entity.type
_entity.pdbx_description
1 polymer ?
#
loop_
_entity_poly.entity_id
_entity_poly.type
_entity_poly.pdbx_seq_one_letter_code
_entity_poly.pdbx_strand_id
1 'polypeptide(L)'
;SYYTALNRREKTAYEQMKAGFEALAQSVRVARLESERLAEVYLRLKLDEPLLFYVTGYSYRFYPDSESVELLPEYLFEKGKIRTHQQAVSARIQRLIRPLQGKSQREKELAIHDFILDNVRYDKLKKSYSHEIIGPLTQGVGVCEGIAKTVKALCDAVGLECIIALSEANPENGVRYRHTWNVLTIDGKR
;
A
#
# COMPACT_ATOMS: atom_id res chain seq x y z
N SER A 1 -3.29 5.46 10.72
CA SER A 1 -4.08 5.25 9.50
C SER A 1 -4.48 6.59 8.89
N TYR A 2 -4.37 6.71 7.60
CA TYR A 2 -4.85 7.87 6.85
C TYR A 2 -6.38 7.97 6.81
N TYR A 3 -7.07 6.86 6.95
CA TYR A 3 -8.52 6.80 6.99
C TYR A 3 -9.13 7.74 8.02
N THR A 4 -8.55 7.83 9.20
CA THR A 4 -9.10 8.64 10.31
C THR A 4 -9.15 10.14 10.01
N ALA A 5 -8.29 10.63 9.12
CA ALA A 5 -8.22 12.03 8.71
C ALA A 5 -9.19 12.40 7.57
N LEU A 6 -9.89 11.42 7.00
CA LEU A 6 -10.84 11.64 5.92
C LEU A 6 -12.18 12.17 6.43
N ASN A 7 -12.86 13.01 5.63
CA ASN A 7 -14.23 13.41 5.90
C ASN A 7 -15.20 12.23 5.59
N ARG A 8 -16.48 12.41 5.93
CA ARG A 8 -17.49 11.36 5.80
C ARG A 8 -17.62 10.81 4.36
N ARG A 9 -17.65 11.70 3.36
CA ARG A 9 -17.81 11.32 1.96
C ARG A 9 -16.55 10.62 1.42
N GLU A 10 -15.39 11.09 1.80
CA GLU A 10 -14.10 10.47 1.50
C GLU A 10 -13.98 9.07 2.14
N LYS A 11 -14.42 8.90 3.37
CA LYS A 11 -14.48 7.60 4.05
C LYS A 11 -15.36 6.61 3.30
N THR A 12 -16.53 7.06 2.85
CA THR A 12 -17.42 6.23 2.04
C THR A 12 -16.73 5.78 0.76
N ALA A 13 -16.09 6.69 0.02
CA ALA A 13 -15.34 6.34 -1.18
C ALA A 13 -14.18 5.37 -0.90
N TYR A 14 -13.43 5.61 0.17
CA TYR A 14 -12.35 4.73 0.64
C TYR A 14 -12.84 3.30 0.88
N GLU A 15 -13.93 3.14 1.62
CA GLU A 15 -14.52 1.83 1.93
C GLU A 15 -15.05 1.12 0.69
N GLN A 16 -15.69 1.87 -0.22
CA GLN A 16 -16.19 1.33 -1.48
C GLN A 16 -15.05 0.87 -2.40
N MET A 17 -13.97 1.65 -2.52
CA MET A 17 -12.78 1.26 -3.27
C MET A 17 -12.15 -0.01 -2.68
N LYS A 18 -11.95 -0.05 -1.35
CA LYS A 18 -11.37 -1.19 -0.66
C LYS A 18 -12.16 -2.46 -0.92
N ALA A 19 -13.47 -2.42 -0.72
CA ALA A 19 -14.35 -3.56 -0.95
C ALA A 19 -14.32 -4.03 -2.41
N GLY A 20 -14.36 -3.11 -3.37
CA GLY A 20 -14.30 -3.41 -4.79
C GLY A 20 -12.96 -4.02 -5.21
N PHE A 21 -11.86 -3.50 -4.72
CA PHE A 21 -10.52 -4.03 -5.00
C PHE A 21 -10.31 -5.42 -4.38
N GLU A 22 -10.75 -5.64 -3.16
CA GLU A 22 -10.71 -6.95 -2.50
C GLU A 22 -11.56 -8.00 -3.25
N ALA A 23 -12.69 -7.57 -3.80
CA ALA A 23 -13.56 -8.42 -4.62
C ALA A 23 -13.03 -8.66 -6.04
N LEU A 24 -11.92 -8.04 -6.44
CA LEU A 24 -11.38 -8.06 -7.80
C LEU A 24 -12.42 -7.59 -8.84
N ALA A 25 -13.20 -6.58 -8.49
CA ALA A 25 -14.26 -6.05 -9.34
C ALA A 25 -13.68 -5.38 -10.60
N GLN A 26 -14.33 -5.56 -11.74
CA GLN A 26 -13.97 -4.85 -12.98
C GLN A 26 -14.43 -3.39 -12.96
N SER A 27 -15.45 -3.10 -12.17
CA SER A 27 -16.05 -1.78 -12.02
C SER A 27 -16.50 -1.60 -10.57
N VAL A 28 -16.23 -0.43 -10.02
CA VAL A 28 -16.58 -0.09 -8.63
C VAL A 28 -17.30 1.24 -8.62
N ARG A 29 -18.53 1.24 -8.10
CA ARG A 29 -19.27 2.48 -7.88
C ARG A 29 -18.80 3.12 -6.58
N VAL A 30 -18.33 4.37 -6.63
CA VAL A 30 -17.88 5.12 -5.45
C VAL A 30 -18.58 6.46 -5.33
N ALA A 31 -18.69 6.98 -4.11
CA ALA A 31 -19.21 8.31 -3.86
C ALA A 31 -18.46 9.35 -4.69
N ARG A 32 -19.20 10.27 -5.29
CA ARG A 32 -18.62 11.31 -6.15
C ARG A 32 -17.73 12.25 -5.35
N LEU A 33 -16.51 12.38 -5.82
CA LEU A 33 -15.50 13.32 -5.33
C LEU A 33 -14.89 14.04 -6.53
N GLU A 34 -14.36 15.24 -6.30
CA GLU A 34 -13.50 15.88 -7.28
C GLU A 34 -12.32 14.97 -7.64
N SER A 35 -11.84 15.02 -8.88
CA SER A 35 -10.83 14.10 -9.38
C SER A 35 -9.56 14.07 -8.54
N GLU A 36 -9.12 15.23 -8.04
CA GLU A 36 -7.95 15.34 -7.16
C GLU A 36 -8.18 14.70 -5.79
N ARG A 37 -9.39 14.88 -5.23
CA ARG A 37 -9.75 14.25 -3.95
C ARG A 37 -9.92 12.75 -4.08
N LEU A 38 -10.44 12.28 -5.20
CA LEU A 38 -10.55 10.86 -5.51
C LEU A 38 -9.17 10.20 -5.58
N ALA A 39 -8.22 10.84 -6.25
CA ALA A 39 -6.83 10.38 -6.34
C ALA A 39 -6.16 10.38 -4.97
N GLU A 40 -6.42 11.37 -4.13
CA GLU A 40 -5.90 11.43 -2.75
C GLU A 40 -6.46 10.32 -1.88
N VAL A 41 -7.75 10.03 -1.95
CA VAL A 41 -8.38 8.91 -1.23
C VAL A 41 -7.79 7.58 -1.68
N TYR A 42 -7.63 7.38 -2.98
CA TYR A 42 -6.96 6.20 -3.53
C TYR A 42 -5.54 6.04 -2.99
N LEU A 43 -4.74 7.11 -3.03
CA LEU A 43 -3.37 7.09 -2.50
C LEU A 43 -3.33 6.68 -1.03
N ARG A 44 -4.19 7.29 -0.21
CA ARG A 44 -4.29 6.99 1.23
C ARG A 44 -4.68 5.54 1.49
N LEU A 45 -5.63 5.02 0.72
CA LEU A 45 -6.01 3.60 0.77
C LEU A 45 -4.81 2.70 0.46
N LYS A 46 -4.07 3.00 -0.59
CA LYS A 46 -2.89 2.21 -0.97
C LYS A 46 -1.77 2.26 0.07
N LEU A 47 -1.62 3.36 0.79
CA LEU A 47 -0.64 3.49 1.87
C LEU A 47 -1.09 2.81 3.17
N ASP A 48 -2.39 2.79 3.43
CA ASP A 48 -2.95 2.10 4.60
C ASP A 48 -3.02 0.57 4.41
N GLU A 49 -3.26 0.11 3.17
CA GLU A 49 -3.59 -1.28 2.83
C GLU A 49 -2.57 -1.88 1.83
N PRO A 50 -1.35 -2.18 2.27
CA PRO A 50 -0.31 -2.69 1.37
C PRO A 50 -0.61 -4.06 0.76
N LEU A 51 -1.56 -4.82 1.32
CA LEU A 51 -2.02 -6.09 0.76
C LEU A 51 -2.85 -5.91 -0.52
N LEU A 52 -3.27 -4.69 -0.87
CA LEU A 52 -3.85 -4.36 -2.17
C LEU A 52 -2.78 -4.15 -3.25
N PHE A 53 -1.72 -4.94 -3.21
CA PHE A 53 -0.55 -4.82 -4.08
C PHE A 53 -0.84 -5.03 -5.57
N TYR A 54 -1.94 -5.69 -5.87
CA TYR A 54 -2.36 -6.04 -7.22
C TYR A 54 -3.14 -4.93 -7.94
N VAL A 55 -3.49 -3.86 -7.24
CA VAL A 55 -4.15 -2.69 -7.82
C VAL A 55 -3.10 -1.64 -8.11
N THR A 56 -2.92 -1.27 -9.38
CA THR A 56 -1.86 -0.35 -9.83
C THR A 56 -2.38 1.01 -10.25
N GLY A 57 -3.67 1.18 -10.36
CA GLY A 57 -4.30 2.43 -10.75
C GLY A 57 -5.77 2.24 -11.06
N TYR A 58 -6.36 3.25 -11.65
CA TYR A 58 -7.73 3.21 -12.13
C TYR A 58 -7.97 4.26 -13.22
N SER A 59 -8.96 4.02 -14.05
CA SER A 59 -9.67 5.05 -14.80
C SER A 59 -11.07 5.21 -14.22
N TYR A 60 -11.80 6.27 -14.60
CA TYR A 60 -13.15 6.46 -14.11
C TYR A 60 -14.06 7.04 -15.16
N ARG A 61 -15.35 6.72 -15.03
CA ARG A 61 -16.43 7.30 -15.81
C ARG A 61 -17.24 8.24 -14.95
N PHE A 62 -17.47 9.40 -15.47
CA PHE A 62 -18.18 10.48 -14.82
C PHE A 62 -19.51 10.71 -15.54
N TYR A 63 -20.59 10.76 -14.78
CA TYR A 63 -21.92 11.08 -15.25
C TYR A 63 -22.39 12.37 -14.56
N PRO A 64 -22.68 13.46 -15.31
CA PRO A 64 -22.94 14.79 -14.72
C PRO A 64 -24.03 14.83 -13.65
N ASP A 65 -25.10 14.02 -13.81
CA ASP A 65 -26.27 14.02 -12.92
C ASP A 65 -26.23 12.92 -11.85
N SER A 66 -25.09 12.22 -11.72
CA SER A 66 -24.94 11.14 -10.75
C SER A 66 -24.23 11.60 -9.48
N GLU A 67 -24.65 11.09 -8.32
CA GLU A 67 -23.96 11.27 -7.05
C GLU A 67 -22.79 10.31 -6.87
N SER A 68 -22.54 9.45 -7.84
CA SER A 68 -21.44 8.49 -7.84
C SER A 68 -20.64 8.55 -9.13
N VAL A 69 -19.41 8.05 -9.07
CA VAL A 69 -18.57 7.78 -10.22
C VAL A 69 -18.29 6.29 -10.31
N GLU A 70 -18.03 5.81 -11.51
CA GLU A 70 -17.65 4.42 -11.76
C GLU A 70 -16.14 4.33 -11.93
N LEU A 71 -15.46 3.64 -11.01
CA LEU A 71 -14.05 3.33 -11.14
C LEU A 71 -13.85 2.03 -11.92
N LEU A 72 -12.85 2.04 -12.79
CA LEU A 72 -12.38 0.88 -13.54
C LEU A 72 -10.97 0.56 -13.03
N PRO A 73 -10.82 -0.37 -12.07
CA PRO A 73 -9.52 -0.68 -11.51
C PRO A 73 -8.57 -1.26 -12.56
N GLU A 74 -7.30 -0.90 -12.44
CA GLU A 74 -6.20 -1.50 -13.21
C GLU A 74 -5.49 -2.50 -12.32
N TYR A 75 -5.47 -3.77 -12.75
CA TYR A 75 -4.84 -4.86 -12.00
C TYR A 75 -3.51 -5.23 -12.61
N LEU A 76 -2.54 -5.56 -11.76
CA LEU A 76 -1.19 -5.96 -12.16
C LEU A 76 -1.18 -7.33 -12.88
N PHE A 77 -2.14 -8.18 -12.56
CA PHE A 77 -2.26 -9.53 -13.09
C PHE A 77 -3.71 -9.86 -13.46
N GLU A 78 -3.89 -10.92 -14.23
CA GLU A 78 -5.21 -11.54 -14.41
C GLU A 78 -5.74 -12.11 -13.08
N LYS A 79 -7.06 -12.14 -12.93
CA LYS A 79 -7.74 -12.52 -11.68
C LYS A 79 -7.24 -13.85 -11.07
N GLY A 80 -7.04 -14.87 -11.88
CA GLY A 80 -6.54 -16.17 -11.42
C GLY A 80 -5.12 -16.07 -10.85
N LYS A 81 -4.25 -15.32 -11.53
CA LYS A 81 -2.88 -15.05 -11.07
C LYS A 81 -2.81 -14.20 -9.82
N ILE A 82 -3.74 -13.25 -9.66
CA ILE A 82 -3.82 -12.43 -8.44
C ILE A 82 -3.99 -13.33 -7.22
N ARG A 83 -4.89 -14.29 -7.27
CA ARG A 83 -5.12 -15.23 -6.17
C ARG A 83 -3.88 -16.05 -5.83
N THR A 84 -3.16 -16.52 -6.84
CA THR A 84 -1.89 -17.23 -6.66
C THR A 84 -0.84 -16.35 -5.99
N HIS A 85 -0.71 -15.10 -6.42
CA HIS A 85 0.23 -14.15 -5.80
C HIS A 85 -0.18 -13.75 -4.38
N GLN A 86 -1.47 -13.60 -4.11
CA GLN A 86 -1.98 -13.37 -2.75
C GLN A 86 -1.59 -14.50 -1.80
N GLN A 87 -1.73 -15.75 -2.24
CA GLN A 87 -1.33 -16.91 -1.46
C GLN A 87 0.18 -16.94 -1.21
N ALA A 88 0.99 -16.67 -2.24
CA ALA A 88 2.44 -16.63 -2.13
C ALA A 88 2.92 -15.53 -1.18
N VAL A 89 2.35 -14.33 -1.29
CA VAL A 89 2.65 -13.19 -0.39
C VAL A 89 2.25 -13.52 1.04
N SER A 90 1.04 -14.04 1.25
CA SER A 90 0.57 -14.44 2.58
C SER A 90 1.47 -15.50 3.22
N ALA A 91 1.83 -16.53 2.49
CA ALA A 91 2.73 -17.58 2.96
C ALA A 91 4.13 -17.03 3.31
N ARG A 92 4.64 -16.09 2.51
CA ARG A 92 5.94 -15.44 2.76
C ARG A 92 5.90 -14.61 4.05
N ILE A 93 4.85 -13.81 4.23
CA ILE A 93 4.66 -13.01 5.43
C ILE A 93 4.58 -13.93 6.67
N GLN A 94 3.76 -14.98 6.62
CA GLN A 94 3.63 -15.92 7.72
C GLN A 94 4.96 -16.57 8.12
N ARG A 95 5.78 -16.95 7.17
CA ARG A 95 7.12 -17.50 7.45
C ARG A 95 8.04 -16.49 8.12
N LEU A 96 7.97 -15.22 7.71
CA LEU A 96 8.80 -14.14 8.25
C LEU A 96 8.39 -13.75 9.67
N ILE A 97 7.09 -13.75 9.98
CA ILE A 97 6.59 -13.28 11.26
C ILE A 97 6.51 -14.38 12.32
N ARG A 98 6.46 -15.65 11.93
CA ARG A 98 6.35 -16.79 12.88
C ARG A 98 7.43 -16.75 13.96
N PRO A 99 8.73 -16.52 13.68
CA PRO A 99 9.76 -16.42 14.69
C PRO A 99 9.63 -15.21 15.60
N LEU A 100 8.81 -14.22 15.23
CA LEU A 100 8.68 -12.95 15.93
C LEU A 100 7.56 -12.95 16.98
N GLN A 101 6.77 -14.01 17.04
CA GLN A 101 5.70 -14.13 18.03
C GLN A 101 6.29 -14.12 19.44
N GLY A 102 5.69 -13.31 20.33
CA GLY A 102 6.17 -13.15 21.71
C GLY A 102 7.42 -12.29 21.88
N LYS A 103 7.99 -11.79 20.81
CA LYS A 103 9.12 -10.87 20.87
C LYS A 103 8.69 -9.45 21.25
N SER A 104 9.63 -8.67 21.79
CA SER A 104 9.39 -7.26 22.09
C SER A 104 9.17 -6.45 20.81
N GLN A 105 8.58 -5.28 20.93
CA GLN A 105 8.39 -4.37 19.78
C GLN A 105 9.72 -4.02 19.13
N ARG A 106 10.75 -3.76 19.92
CA ARG A 106 12.10 -3.46 19.44
C ARG A 106 12.72 -4.62 18.68
N GLU A 107 12.58 -5.85 19.17
CA GLU A 107 13.08 -7.06 18.49
C GLU A 107 12.35 -7.28 17.16
N LYS A 108 11.03 -7.04 17.12
CA LYS A 108 10.24 -7.11 15.88
C LYS A 108 10.69 -6.06 14.86
N GLU A 109 10.90 -4.82 15.31
CA GLU A 109 11.41 -3.74 14.46
C GLU A 109 12.75 -4.11 13.82
N LEU A 110 13.69 -4.55 14.64
CA LEU A 110 15.04 -4.94 14.18
C LEU A 110 14.98 -6.10 13.19
N ALA A 111 14.15 -7.10 13.44
CA ALA A 111 14.00 -8.25 12.54
C ALA A 111 13.45 -7.83 11.17
N ILE A 112 12.48 -6.93 11.13
CA ILE A 112 11.92 -6.39 9.87
C ILE A 112 12.99 -5.57 9.14
N HIS A 113 13.70 -4.71 9.84
CA HIS A 113 14.80 -3.92 9.30
C HIS A 113 15.88 -4.83 8.68
N ASP A 114 16.33 -5.83 9.40
CA ASP A 114 17.36 -6.76 8.94
C ASP A 114 16.88 -7.58 7.74
N PHE A 115 15.61 -7.99 7.71
CA PHE A 115 15.04 -8.66 6.55
C PHE A 115 15.16 -7.80 5.29
N ILE A 116 14.82 -6.52 5.37
CA ILE A 116 14.93 -5.60 4.23
C ILE A 116 16.39 -5.47 3.78
N LEU A 117 17.31 -5.24 4.72
CA LEU A 117 18.73 -5.10 4.39
C LEU A 117 19.31 -6.34 3.72
N ASP A 118 18.96 -7.51 4.22
CA ASP A 118 19.57 -8.78 3.79
C ASP A 118 18.94 -9.34 2.50
N ASN A 119 17.68 -8.97 2.19
CA ASN A 119 16.91 -9.63 1.13
C ASN A 119 16.42 -8.73 0.01
N VAL A 120 16.50 -7.40 0.16
CA VAL A 120 15.93 -6.47 -0.82
C VAL A 120 17.00 -5.57 -1.40
N ARG A 121 17.10 -5.58 -2.73
CA ARG A 121 17.96 -4.66 -3.49
C ARG A 121 17.11 -3.57 -4.14
N TYR A 122 17.68 -2.39 -4.29
CA TYR A 122 16.99 -1.30 -4.97
C TYR A 122 16.83 -1.60 -6.46
N ASP A 123 15.60 -1.49 -6.97
CA ASP A 123 15.30 -1.75 -8.39
C ASP A 123 15.57 -0.51 -9.24
N LYS A 124 16.72 -0.48 -9.90
CA LYS A 124 17.08 0.59 -10.83
C LYS A 124 16.18 0.65 -12.07
N LEU A 125 15.56 -0.48 -12.42
CA LEU A 125 14.66 -0.59 -13.60
C LEU A 125 13.25 -0.11 -13.28
N LYS A 126 12.92 0.08 -11.99
CA LYS A 126 11.62 0.58 -11.50
C LYS A 126 10.43 -0.18 -12.10
N LYS A 127 10.50 -1.51 -12.09
CA LYS A 127 9.40 -2.37 -12.57
C LYS A 127 8.14 -2.13 -11.77
N SER A 128 6.97 -2.36 -12.38
CA SER A 128 5.67 -2.13 -11.73
C SER A 128 5.53 -2.84 -10.40
N TYR A 129 5.95 -4.10 -10.32
CA TYR A 129 5.88 -4.89 -9.08
C TYR A 129 6.85 -4.40 -7.99
N SER A 130 7.87 -3.62 -8.34
CA SER A 130 8.83 -3.06 -7.37
C SER A 130 8.26 -1.88 -6.57
N HIS A 131 7.14 -1.30 -7.00
CA HIS A 131 6.38 -0.29 -6.26
C HIS A 131 5.42 -0.90 -5.24
N GLU A 132 5.27 -2.22 -5.23
CA GLU A 132 4.35 -2.97 -4.38
C GLU A 132 5.10 -4.04 -3.59
N ILE A 133 4.44 -4.59 -2.56
CA ILE A 133 5.06 -5.57 -1.65
C ILE A 133 5.53 -6.85 -2.34
N ILE A 134 4.94 -7.18 -3.47
CA ILE A 134 5.33 -8.38 -4.23
C ILE A 134 6.79 -8.29 -4.71
N GLY A 135 7.31 -7.11 -5.01
CA GLY A 135 8.70 -6.91 -5.37
C GLY A 135 9.66 -7.34 -4.25
N PRO A 136 9.66 -6.66 -3.10
CA PRO A 136 10.53 -7.03 -1.98
C PRO A 136 10.29 -8.43 -1.43
N LEU A 137 9.03 -8.88 -1.33
CA LEU A 137 8.72 -10.16 -0.69
C LEU A 137 8.99 -11.37 -1.58
N THR A 138 8.83 -11.26 -2.90
CA THR A 138 8.92 -12.42 -3.80
C THR A 138 10.05 -12.33 -4.82
N GLN A 139 10.48 -11.13 -5.20
CA GLN A 139 11.52 -10.90 -6.20
C GLN A 139 12.84 -10.35 -5.60
N GLY A 140 12.82 -9.97 -4.33
CA GLY A 140 13.97 -9.40 -3.65
C GLY A 140 14.41 -8.03 -4.18
N VAL A 141 13.52 -7.28 -4.80
CA VAL A 141 13.78 -5.95 -5.36
C VAL A 141 12.64 -5.00 -5.04
N GLY A 142 12.95 -3.73 -4.85
CA GLY A 142 11.97 -2.70 -4.59
C GLY A 142 12.50 -1.31 -4.82
N VAL A 143 11.61 -0.37 -5.09
CA VAL A 143 11.86 1.06 -4.98
C VAL A 143 11.40 1.53 -3.59
N CYS A 144 11.65 2.79 -3.23
CA CYS A 144 11.31 3.31 -1.90
C CYS A 144 9.85 3.03 -1.49
N GLU A 145 8.90 3.19 -2.40
CA GLU A 145 7.48 2.92 -2.17
C GLU A 145 7.22 1.45 -1.85
N GLY A 146 7.73 0.52 -2.65
CA GLY A 146 7.55 -0.92 -2.43
C GLY A 146 8.22 -1.41 -1.15
N ILE A 147 9.37 -0.86 -0.81
CA ILE A 147 10.06 -1.15 0.45
C ILE A 147 9.25 -0.64 1.64
N ALA A 148 8.77 0.61 1.58
CA ALA A 148 7.96 1.18 2.65
C ALA A 148 6.63 0.43 2.86
N LYS A 149 5.96 0.03 1.79
CA LYS A 149 4.75 -0.81 1.84
C LYS A 149 5.05 -2.20 2.43
N THR A 150 6.20 -2.78 2.14
CA THR A 150 6.61 -4.08 2.70
C THR A 150 6.85 -3.98 4.21
N VAL A 151 7.55 -2.94 4.66
CA VAL A 151 7.73 -2.68 6.10
C VAL A 151 6.37 -2.51 6.77
N LYS A 152 5.46 -1.74 6.18
CA LYS A 152 4.09 -1.56 6.68
C LYS A 152 3.35 -2.89 6.81
N ALA A 153 3.37 -3.72 5.77
CA ALA A 153 2.70 -5.03 5.78
C ALA A 153 3.24 -5.95 6.88
N LEU A 154 4.56 -6.00 7.07
CA LEU A 154 5.18 -6.81 8.12
C LEU A 154 4.89 -6.25 9.52
N CYS A 155 4.93 -4.94 9.69
CA CYS A 155 4.54 -4.28 10.95
C CYS A 155 3.09 -4.59 11.31
N ASP A 156 2.16 -4.45 10.38
CA ASP A 156 0.75 -4.78 10.59
C ASP A 156 0.58 -6.24 11.01
N ALA A 157 1.31 -7.15 10.38
CA ALA A 157 1.23 -8.58 10.68
C ALA A 157 1.75 -8.97 12.07
N VAL A 158 2.72 -8.20 12.61
CA VAL A 158 3.28 -8.44 13.96
C VAL A 158 2.70 -7.54 15.05
N GLY A 159 1.74 -6.67 14.69
CA GLY A 159 1.08 -5.76 15.63
C GLY A 159 1.88 -4.52 16.01
N LEU A 160 2.83 -4.08 15.16
CA LEU A 160 3.53 -2.81 15.33
C LEU A 160 2.76 -1.67 14.64
N GLU A 161 2.65 -0.54 15.32
CA GLU A 161 2.07 0.66 14.71
C GLU A 161 3.06 1.26 13.71
N CYS A 162 2.64 1.32 12.45
CA CYS A 162 3.45 1.86 11.36
C CYS A 162 2.58 2.67 10.40
N ILE A 163 3.08 3.81 9.99
CA ILE A 163 2.51 4.60 8.88
C ILE A 163 3.57 4.79 7.81
N ILE A 164 3.11 4.96 6.57
CA ILE A 164 3.97 5.37 5.46
C ILE A 164 3.84 6.88 5.30
N ALA A 165 4.95 7.59 5.43
CA ALA A 165 5.02 9.02 5.21
C ALA A 165 5.49 9.32 3.78
N LEU A 166 4.95 10.39 3.20
CA LEU A 166 5.31 10.91 1.88
C LEU A 166 5.84 12.33 1.99
N SER A 167 6.89 12.65 1.26
CA SER A 167 7.19 14.04 0.91
C SER A 167 6.55 14.39 -0.43
N GLU A 168 6.09 15.61 -0.54
CA GLU A 168 5.67 16.17 -1.83
C GLU A 168 6.93 16.46 -2.68
N ALA A 169 6.79 16.31 -3.99
CA ALA A 169 7.78 16.85 -4.91
C ALA A 169 7.70 18.38 -4.87
N ASN A 170 8.81 19.04 -4.61
CA ASN A 170 8.89 20.49 -4.64
C ASN A 170 10.09 20.92 -5.50
N PRO A 171 9.89 21.06 -6.83
CA PRO A 171 10.97 21.41 -7.75
C PRO A 171 11.63 22.76 -7.45
N GLU A 172 10.91 23.72 -6.85
CA GLU A 172 11.42 25.03 -6.47
C GLU A 172 12.49 24.93 -5.37
N ASN A 173 12.36 23.92 -4.49
CA ASN A 173 13.32 23.63 -3.43
C ASN A 173 14.30 22.49 -3.79
N GLY A 174 14.38 22.11 -5.06
CA GLY A 174 15.29 21.07 -5.54
C GLY A 174 14.82 19.63 -5.27
N VAL A 175 13.62 19.43 -4.73
CA VAL A 175 13.02 18.11 -4.48
C VAL A 175 12.32 17.63 -5.74
N ARG A 176 13.01 16.85 -6.57
CA ARG A 176 12.51 16.41 -7.89
C ARG A 176 11.50 15.27 -7.82
N TYR A 177 11.50 14.47 -6.75
CA TYR A 177 10.70 13.25 -6.64
C TYR A 177 10.04 13.14 -5.28
N ARG A 178 8.85 12.53 -5.23
CA ARG A 178 8.24 12.05 -3.99
C ARG A 178 9.18 11.06 -3.31
N HIS A 179 9.41 11.24 -2.03
CA HIS A 179 10.10 10.27 -1.20
C HIS A 179 9.11 9.61 -0.24
N THR A 180 9.32 8.33 0.02
CA THR A 180 8.44 7.49 0.85
C THR A 180 9.27 6.81 1.91
N TRP A 181 8.83 6.89 3.16
CA TRP A 181 9.49 6.23 4.30
C TRP A 181 8.47 5.79 5.35
N ASN A 182 8.93 5.04 6.35
CA ASN A 182 8.08 4.56 7.43
C ASN A 182 8.31 5.33 8.71
N VAL A 183 7.24 5.53 9.47
CA VAL A 183 7.28 6.01 10.84
C VAL A 183 6.64 4.94 11.72
N LEU A 184 7.43 4.38 12.63
CA LEU A 184 7.00 3.36 13.57
C LEU A 184 6.83 3.96 14.96
N THR A 185 5.85 3.45 15.70
CA THR A 185 5.71 3.72 17.12
C THR A 185 6.18 2.50 17.90
N ILE A 186 7.31 2.63 18.62
CA ILE A 186 7.89 1.58 19.43
C ILE A 186 7.83 2.01 20.91
N ASP A 187 7.14 1.24 21.71
CA ASP A 187 6.96 1.51 23.16
C ASP A 187 6.47 2.96 23.41
N GLY A 188 5.53 3.42 22.56
CA GLY A 188 4.92 4.75 22.63
C GLY A 188 5.77 5.90 22.09
N LYS A 189 6.93 5.61 21.49
CA LYS A 189 7.82 6.63 20.88
C LYS A 189 7.92 6.44 19.37
N ARG A 190 7.87 7.55 18.64
CA ARG A 190 8.08 7.60 17.18
C ARG A 190 9.53 7.86 16.83
#